data_08fda13909e1ca5e0248f1a40b2b1acd
#
_entry.id   08fda13909e1ca5e0248f1a40b2b1acd
#
_cell.length_a   1.000
_cell.length_b   1.000
_cell.length_c   1.000
_cell.angle_alpha   90.00
_cell.angle_beta   90.00
_cell.angle_gamma   90.00
#
_symmetry.space_group_name_H-M   'P 1'
#
loop_
_entity.id
_entity.type
_entity.pdbx_description
1 polymer ?
#
loop_
_entity_poly.entity_id
_entity_poly.type
_entity_poly.pdbx_seq_one_letter_code
_entity_poly.pdbx_strand_id
1 'polypeptide(L)'
;MYRSRRTFIKTTLGALALPSLSPLQSVFAQPTNEWKTYEITTEITLKDMLGYPAQAWIPLPLGADRDFFKTQSIKTEGANAKIIQSASGQSHMAHVQWQGNENDAASFKVIATISTRERNNVLSTPNPKLQLSKQEMLFWTKGTDLLPVDGIVKQKAMEIIKPLPKNASDIDKARAIYEWVVENTFRNPKTRGCGEGDVKMMLETNNLGGKCADLNAVYVALTRSAGIAARDVYGIRVADSVRGYKSLGKSGEITKAQHCRAEFFARDDGGRCRRPVRRLEDARGAGAHPASASGHNA
;
A
#
# COMPACT_ATOMS: atom_id res chain seq x y z
N MET A 1 -67.97 -21.87 7.16
CA MET A 1 -68.69 -20.58 7.27
C MET A 1 -68.05 -19.73 8.31
N TYR A 2 -67.27 -18.72 7.91
CA TYR A 2 -66.86 -17.69 8.82
C TYR A 2 -66.93 -16.34 8.08
N ARG A 3 -67.74 -15.45 8.58
CA ARG A 3 -68.03 -14.14 8.02
C ARG A 3 -67.00 -13.12 8.49
N SER A 4 -66.42 -12.44 7.54
CA SER A 4 -65.59 -11.22 7.71
C SER A 4 -66.46 -10.04 8.15
N ARG A 5 -66.05 -9.34 9.22
CA ARG A 5 -66.56 -7.99 9.55
C ARG A 5 -65.47 -6.95 9.23
N ARG A 6 -65.74 -6.17 8.18
CA ARG A 6 -64.96 -4.94 7.88
C ARG A 6 -65.53 -3.81 8.75
N THR A 7 -64.68 -3.26 9.62
CA THR A 7 -64.99 -2.03 10.36
C THR A 7 -64.26 -0.85 9.65
N PHE A 8 -65.07 0.06 9.14
CA PHE A 8 -64.62 1.30 8.52
C PHE A 8 -64.35 2.32 9.65
N ILE A 9 -63.11 2.78 9.84
CA ILE A 9 -62.80 3.93 10.69
C ILE A 9 -62.53 5.12 9.79
N LYS A 10 -63.40 6.11 9.85
CA LYS A 10 -63.21 7.46 9.31
C LYS A 10 -62.30 8.21 10.27
N THR A 11 -61.09 8.56 9.86
CA THR A 11 -60.21 9.47 10.58
C THR A 11 -60.05 10.76 9.80
N THR A 12 -60.37 11.84 10.48
CA THR A 12 -60.26 13.27 10.07
C THR A 12 -58.80 13.62 9.82
N LEU A 13 -58.53 14.33 8.71
CA LEU A 13 -57.24 14.94 8.42
C LEU A 13 -56.91 16.08 9.43
N GLY A 14 -56.01 15.82 10.32
CA GLY A 14 -55.29 16.86 11.05
C GLY A 14 -53.90 17.09 10.34
N ALA A 15 -53.68 18.27 9.80
CA ALA A 15 -52.41 18.63 9.22
C ALA A 15 -51.38 18.82 10.34
N LEU A 16 -50.58 17.80 10.62
CA LEU A 16 -49.37 17.90 11.43
C LEU A 16 -48.20 18.22 10.50
N ALA A 17 -47.63 19.41 10.65
CA ALA A 17 -46.38 19.80 10.02
C ALA A 17 -45.27 18.83 10.52
N LEU A 18 -44.80 17.96 9.65
CA LEU A 18 -43.62 17.14 9.87
C LEU A 18 -42.38 18.05 9.86
N PRO A 19 -41.53 18.02 10.88
CA PRO A 19 -40.22 18.65 10.78
C PRO A 19 -39.46 17.97 9.65
N SER A 20 -38.95 18.75 8.72
CA SER A 20 -38.07 18.31 7.67
C SER A 20 -36.83 17.66 8.29
N LEU A 21 -36.77 16.33 8.27
CA LEU A 21 -35.55 15.58 8.53
C LEU A 21 -34.58 15.92 7.40
N SER A 22 -33.74 16.93 7.65
CA SER A 22 -32.56 17.14 6.82
C SER A 22 -31.78 15.84 6.80
N PRO A 23 -31.41 15.29 5.62
CA PRO A 23 -30.55 14.14 5.58
C PRO A 23 -29.27 14.51 6.32
N LEU A 24 -28.91 13.71 7.33
CA LEU A 24 -27.57 13.72 7.91
C LEU A 24 -26.60 13.41 6.76
N GLN A 25 -26.17 14.46 6.08
CA GLN A 25 -25.02 14.38 5.20
C GLN A 25 -23.87 13.94 6.11
N SER A 26 -23.46 12.70 5.96
CA SER A 26 -22.20 12.22 6.52
C SER A 26 -21.13 13.19 6.03
N VAL A 27 -20.63 14.01 6.97
CA VAL A 27 -19.50 14.92 6.72
C VAL A 27 -18.26 14.06 6.59
N PHE A 28 -18.16 13.33 5.48
CA PHE A 28 -16.85 12.87 5.03
C PHE A 28 -16.11 14.15 4.63
N ALA A 29 -15.08 14.49 5.40
CA ALA A 29 -14.21 15.59 5.08
C ALA A 29 -13.77 15.44 3.63
N GLN A 30 -14.14 16.39 2.77
CA GLN A 30 -13.66 16.40 1.39
C GLN A 30 -12.14 16.42 1.42
N PRO A 31 -11.48 15.61 0.59
CA PRO A 31 -10.03 15.57 0.56
C PRO A 31 -9.51 16.98 0.28
N THR A 32 -8.83 17.56 1.25
CA THR A 32 -8.19 18.86 1.06
C THR A 32 -6.96 18.64 0.17
N ASN A 33 -6.89 19.35 -0.94
CA ASN A 33 -5.73 19.34 -1.84
C ASN A 33 -4.53 20.12 -1.23
N GLU A 34 -4.55 20.31 0.08
CA GLU A 34 -3.59 21.09 0.83
C GLU A 34 -2.32 20.26 1.13
N TRP A 35 -1.18 20.89 0.94
CA TRP A 35 0.10 20.32 1.32
C TRP A 35 0.32 20.40 2.84
N LYS A 36 0.66 19.27 3.44
CA LYS A 36 1.07 19.18 4.84
C LYS A 36 2.53 18.82 4.91
N THR A 37 3.27 19.56 5.72
CA THR A 37 4.71 19.37 5.91
C THR A 37 4.97 18.64 7.22
N TYR A 38 5.87 17.68 7.20
CA TYR A 38 6.28 16.86 8.33
C TYR A 38 7.79 16.82 8.42
N GLU A 39 8.31 16.90 9.64
CA GLU A 39 9.67 16.51 9.94
C GLU A 39 9.69 15.10 10.50
N ILE A 40 10.56 14.26 9.98
CA ILE A 40 10.70 12.86 10.36
C ILE A 40 12.13 12.66 10.83
N THR A 41 12.29 12.33 12.10
CA THR A 41 13.58 11.95 12.68
C THR A 41 13.66 10.43 12.75
N THR A 42 14.68 9.86 12.10
CA THR A 42 15.04 8.45 12.23
C THR A 42 16.33 8.36 12.99
N GLU A 43 16.30 7.76 14.17
CA GLU A 43 17.48 7.58 15.03
C GLU A 43 17.78 6.10 15.17
N ILE A 44 19.05 5.77 15.00
CA ILE A 44 19.57 4.40 15.17
C ILE A 44 20.68 4.46 16.19
N THR A 45 20.56 3.62 17.21
CA THR A 45 21.60 3.43 18.22
C THR A 45 21.94 1.96 18.30
N LEU A 46 23.19 1.61 18.02
CA LEU A 46 23.72 0.27 18.20
C LEU A 46 24.34 0.17 19.58
N LYS A 47 23.88 -0.76 20.39
CA LYS A 47 24.43 -1.04 21.72
C LYS A 47 25.30 -2.28 21.64
N ASP A 48 26.27 -2.35 22.54
CA ASP A 48 27.09 -3.54 22.76
C ASP A 48 27.78 -4.06 21.47
N MET A 49 28.39 -3.18 20.71
CA MET A 49 29.12 -3.56 19.48
C MET A 49 30.35 -4.47 19.76
N LEU A 50 30.81 -4.55 21.02
CA LEU A 50 31.87 -5.45 21.46
C LEU A 50 33.14 -5.41 20.61
N GLY A 51 33.48 -4.25 20.04
CA GLY A 51 34.63 -4.07 19.17
C GLY A 51 34.44 -4.56 17.73
N TYR A 52 33.25 -5.05 17.35
CA TYR A 52 32.97 -5.48 15.98
C TYR A 52 32.50 -4.34 15.09
N PRO A 53 32.96 -4.30 13.82
CA PRO A 53 32.42 -3.31 12.87
C PRO A 53 30.94 -3.60 12.56
N ALA A 54 30.19 -2.52 12.36
CA ALA A 54 28.79 -2.61 12.00
C ALA A 54 28.46 -1.66 10.84
N GLN A 55 27.37 -1.94 10.14
CA GLN A 55 26.88 -1.06 9.10
C GLN A 55 25.35 -1.09 9.04
N ALA A 56 24.77 0.00 8.55
CA ALA A 56 23.33 0.14 8.36
C ALA A 56 23.00 0.83 7.04
N TRP A 57 21.90 0.42 6.45
CA TRP A 57 21.28 1.05 5.29
C TRP A 57 19.94 1.62 5.71
N ILE A 58 19.83 2.94 5.74
CA ILE A 58 18.66 3.66 6.22
C ILE A 58 17.91 4.21 5.01
N PRO A 59 16.67 3.72 4.73
CA PRO A 59 15.89 4.26 3.64
C PRO A 59 15.63 5.76 3.81
N LEU A 60 15.79 6.51 2.74
CA LEU A 60 15.52 7.93 2.68
C LEU A 60 14.21 8.19 1.90
N PRO A 61 13.56 9.36 2.13
CA PRO A 61 12.44 9.78 1.32
C PRO A 61 12.78 9.83 -0.17
N LEU A 62 11.78 9.70 -1.04
CA LEU A 62 11.96 9.77 -2.50
C LEU A 62 12.66 11.08 -2.89
N GLY A 63 13.72 10.97 -3.69
CA GLY A 63 14.48 12.14 -4.16
C GLY A 63 13.77 12.97 -5.23
N ALA A 64 12.77 12.41 -5.91
CA ALA A 64 12.04 13.09 -6.97
C ALA A 64 10.65 13.56 -6.51
N ASP A 65 10.34 14.80 -6.80
CA ASP A 65 9.01 15.37 -6.56
C ASP A 65 7.92 14.60 -7.30
N ARG A 66 6.80 14.42 -6.63
CA ARG A 66 5.57 13.86 -7.15
C ARG A 66 4.42 14.85 -6.94
N ASP A 67 3.34 14.63 -7.66
CA ASP A 67 2.12 15.45 -7.55
C ASP A 67 1.50 15.46 -6.14
N PHE A 68 1.93 14.57 -5.27
CA PHE A 68 1.39 14.37 -3.90
C PHE A 68 2.49 14.24 -2.83
N PHE A 69 3.77 14.29 -3.20
CA PHE A 69 4.89 14.09 -2.28
C PHE A 69 6.11 14.89 -2.75
N LYS A 70 6.77 15.55 -1.82
CA LYS A 70 8.01 16.31 -2.02
C LYS A 70 8.94 16.06 -0.86
N THR A 71 10.23 15.86 -1.15
CA THR A 71 11.30 15.90 -0.16
C THR A 71 11.91 17.28 -0.19
N GLN A 72 11.81 18.01 0.92
CA GLN A 72 12.32 19.38 1.01
C GLN A 72 13.78 19.41 1.48
N SER A 73 14.11 18.60 2.49
CA SER A 73 15.49 18.51 2.98
C SER A 73 15.75 17.15 3.63
N ILE A 74 17.03 16.76 3.61
CA ILE A 74 17.54 15.61 4.36
C ILE A 74 18.84 16.09 5.04
N LYS A 75 18.92 15.92 6.35
CA LYS A 75 20.10 16.20 7.17
C LYS A 75 20.50 14.92 7.90
N THR A 76 21.80 14.75 8.12
CA THR A 76 22.35 13.62 8.85
C THR A 76 23.22 14.12 9.99
N GLU A 77 23.17 13.43 11.13
CA GLU A 77 23.99 13.71 12.32
C GLU A 77 24.63 12.40 12.80
N GLY A 78 25.85 12.48 13.32
CA GLY A 78 26.62 11.33 13.80
C GLY A 78 27.64 10.83 12.78
N ALA A 79 27.81 9.51 12.65
CA ALA A 79 28.81 8.91 11.77
C ALA A 79 28.66 9.33 10.31
N ASN A 80 29.77 9.36 9.57
CA ASN A 80 29.76 9.68 8.14
C ASN A 80 28.91 8.69 7.36
N ALA A 81 27.96 9.21 6.60
CA ALA A 81 27.10 8.43 5.74
C ALA A 81 27.36 8.71 4.26
N LYS A 82 27.27 7.67 3.44
CA LYS A 82 27.23 7.80 1.98
C LYS A 82 25.78 7.66 1.52
N ILE A 83 25.31 8.65 0.76
CA ILE A 83 24.01 8.52 0.10
C ILE A 83 24.21 7.65 -1.12
N ILE A 84 23.54 6.50 -1.13
CA ILE A 84 23.55 5.54 -2.25
C ILE A 84 22.18 5.51 -2.91
N GLN A 85 22.19 5.35 -4.22
CA GLN A 85 20.98 5.21 -5.02
C GLN A 85 20.84 3.78 -5.49
N SER A 86 19.60 3.26 -5.48
CA SER A 86 19.33 1.93 -6.04
C SER A 86 19.63 1.92 -7.54
N ALA A 87 19.90 0.72 -8.10
CA ALA A 87 20.13 0.55 -9.53
C ALA A 87 18.96 1.04 -10.40
N SER A 88 17.73 1.06 -9.86
CA SER A 88 16.57 1.61 -10.53
C SER A 88 16.47 3.14 -10.47
N GLY A 89 17.31 3.81 -9.69
CA GLY A 89 17.23 5.24 -9.44
C GLY A 89 16.01 5.68 -8.62
N GLN A 90 15.19 4.73 -8.15
CA GLN A 90 13.90 5.02 -7.52
C GLN A 90 13.97 5.13 -6.00
N SER A 91 15.01 4.63 -5.38
CA SER A 91 15.20 4.71 -3.94
C SER A 91 16.61 5.19 -3.57
N HIS A 92 16.67 5.95 -2.49
CA HIS A 92 17.91 6.44 -1.89
C HIS A 92 18.03 5.86 -0.48
N MET A 93 19.25 5.60 -0.05
CA MET A 93 19.58 5.13 1.29
C MET A 93 20.79 5.86 1.83
N ALA A 94 20.84 6.12 3.12
CA ALA A 94 22.05 6.45 3.82
C ALA A 94 22.74 5.15 4.23
N HIS A 95 23.95 4.90 3.73
CA HIS A 95 24.80 3.81 4.16
C HIS A 95 25.78 4.33 5.19
N VAL A 96 25.73 3.81 6.39
CA VAL A 96 26.55 4.20 7.54
C VAL A 96 27.39 3.01 7.97
N GLN A 97 28.65 3.29 8.34
CA GLN A 97 29.59 2.29 8.83
C GLN A 97 30.23 2.74 10.13
N TRP A 98 30.34 1.82 11.09
CA TRP A 98 31.06 2.00 12.36
C TRP A 98 32.19 0.98 12.42
N GLN A 99 33.36 1.39 12.91
CA GLN A 99 34.55 0.53 12.95
C GLN A 99 34.61 -0.38 14.18
N GLY A 100 33.73 -0.18 15.14
CA GLY A 100 33.65 -1.04 16.34
C GLY A 100 34.64 -0.68 17.46
N ASN A 101 35.46 0.34 17.28
CA ASN A 101 36.42 0.82 18.28
C ASN A 101 35.93 2.02 19.08
N GLU A 102 34.67 2.37 18.93
CA GLU A 102 34.04 3.46 19.65
C GLU A 102 33.58 2.94 21.03
N ASN A 103 34.07 3.62 22.09
CA ASN A 103 33.67 3.30 23.46
C ASN A 103 32.20 3.68 23.78
N ASP A 104 31.58 4.51 22.91
CA ASP A 104 30.23 4.97 23.03
C ASP A 104 29.29 4.21 22.09
N ALA A 105 28.03 4.18 22.43
CA ALA A 105 27.01 3.58 21.56
C ALA A 105 27.04 4.26 20.19
N ALA A 106 27.30 3.47 19.14
CA ALA A 106 27.31 4.01 17.79
C ALA A 106 25.92 4.52 17.41
N SER A 107 25.81 5.80 17.13
CA SER A 107 24.53 6.43 16.80
C SER A 107 24.60 7.14 15.45
N PHE A 108 23.45 7.22 14.82
CA PHE A 108 23.26 7.96 13.58
C PHE A 108 21.81 8.45 13.48
N LYS A 109 21.64 9.68 13.03
CA LYS A 109 20.32 10.29 12.89
C LYS A 109 20.12 10.84 11.48
N VAL A 110 18.94 10.63 10.96
CA VAL A 110 18.43 11.26 9.73
C VAL A 110 17.25 12.14 10.10
N ILE A 111 17.27 13.40 9.70
CA ILE A 111 16.18 14.35 9.83
C ILE A 111 15.73 14.71 8.42
N ALA A 112 14.52 14.30 8.06
CA ALA A 112 13.94 14.53 6.75
C ALA A 112 12.70 15.42 6.85
N THR A 113 12.69 16.53 6.11
CA THR A 113 11.47 17.35 5.94
C THR A 113 10.80 16.98 4.63
N ILE A 114 9.56 16.54 4.72
CA ILE A 114 8.74 16.16 3.57
C ILE A 114 7.44 16.94 3.55
N SER A 115 6.89 17.15 2.36
CA SER A 115 5.52 17.59 2.20
C SER A 115 4.71 16.54 1.45
N THR A 116 3.49 16.31 1.90
CA THR A 116 2.56 15.39 1.25
C THR A 116 1.16 15.97 1.26
N ARG A 117 0.35 15.55 0.30
CA ARG A 117 -1.07 15.89 0.23
C ARG A 117 -1.91 14.68 -0.12
N GLU A 118 -3.20 14.77 0.13
CA GLU A 118 -4.12 13.71 -0.29
C GLU A 118 -4.08 13.51 -1.80
N ARG A 119 -4.21 12.26 -2.18
CA ARG A 119 -4.25 11.87 -3.58
C ARG A 119 -5.55 11.12 -3.85
N ASN A 120 -6.41 11.75 -4.60
CA ASN A 120 -7.60 11.12 -5.16
C ASN A 120 -7.26 10.53 -6.53
N ASN A 121 -7.13 9.21 -6.62
CA ASN A 121 -6.94 8.53 -7.90
C ASN A 121 -8.28 8.08 -8.44
N VAL A 122 -8.82 8.83 -9.37
CA VAL A 122 -9.93 8.37 -10.18
C VAL A 122 -9.35 7.45 -11.26
N LEU A 123 -9.66 6.14 -11.20
CA LEU A 123 -9.18 5.14 -12.16
C LEU A 123 -9.54 5.47 -13.61
N SER A 124 -10.63 6.20 -13.79
CA SER A 124 -11.17 6.56 -15.11
C SER A 124 -10.47 7.74 -15.79
N THR A 125 -9.61 8.51 -15.10
CA THR A 125 -8.98 9.68 -15.70
C THR A 125 -7.49 9.44 -15.93
N PRO A 126 -7.07 9.08 -17.16
CA PRO A 126 -5.67 8.88 -17.49
C PRO A 126 -4.85 10.18 -17.30
N ASN A 127 -3.69 10.10 -16.67
CA ASN A 127 -2.77 11.23 -16.62
C ASN A 127 -1.71 11.09 -17.73
N PRO A 128 -1.77 11.91 -18.79
CA PRO A 128 -0.85 11.77 -19.92
C PRO A 128 0.62 12.04 -19.57
N LYS A 129 0.89 12.67 -18.41
CA LYS A 129 2.26 12.98 -17.97
C LYS A 129 2.98 11.81 -17.29
N LEU A 130 2.28 10.70 -17.00
CA LEU A 130 2.85 9.53 -16.32
C LEU A 130 2.89 8.33 -17.27
N GLN A 131 3.70 8.42 -18.31
CA GLN A 131 3.98 7.30 -19.20
C GLN A 131 5.25 6.59 -18.72
N LEU A 132 5.23 5.26 -18.69
CA LEU A 132 6.45 4.49 -18.57
C LEU A 132 7.14 4.41 -19.92
N SER A 133 8.43 4.61 -19.94
CA SER A 133 9.27 4.26 -21.07
C SER A 133 9.24 2.73 -21.31
N LYS A 134 9.62 2.29 -22.50
CA LYS A 134 9.76 0.86 -22.81
C LYS A 134 10.71 0.15 -21.82
N GLN A 135 11.78 0.81 -21.44
CA GLN A 135 12.75 0.28 -20.49
C GLN A 135 12.16 0.13 -19.09
N GLU A 136 11.42 1.13 -18.59
CA GLU A 136 10.72 1.05 -17.32
C GLU A 136 9.64 -0.04 -17.34
N MET A 137 8.92 -0.19 -18.43
CA MET A 137 7.96 -1.29 -18.60
C MET A 137 8.64 -2.65 -18.42
N LEU A 138 9.74 -2.89 -19.13
CA LEU A 138 10.52 -4.12 -19.00
C LEU A 138 11.03 -4.32 -17.59
N PHE A 139 11.50 -3.26 -16.93
CA PHE A 139 12.00 -3.31 -15.56
C PHE A 139 10.89 -3.69 -14.57
N TRP A 140 9.71 -3.08 -14.68
CA TRP A 140 8.61 -3.30 -13.74
C TRP A 140 7.75 -4.53 -14.05
N THR A 141 8.01 -5.23 -15.14
CA THR A 141 7.42 -6.55 -15.45
C THR A 141 8.39 -7.70 -15.19
N LYS A 142 9.68 -7.40 -14.97
CA LYS A 142 10.71 -8.41 -14.69
C LYS A 142 10.51 -9.05 -13.31
N GLY A 143 10.74 -10.37 -13.22
CA GLY A 143 10.81 -11.09 -11.95
C GLY A 143 12.08 -10.78 -11.17
N THR A 144 12.06 -11.14 -9.89
CA THR A 144 13.21 -11.21 -8.98
C THR A 144 13.20 -12.56 -8.28
N ASP A 145 14.25 -12.87 -7.53
CA ASP A 145 14.34 -14.15 -6.81
C ASP A 145 13.15 -14.38 -5.86
N LEU A 146 12.73 -13.33 -5.14
CA LEU A 146 11.59 -13.40 -4.22
C LEU A 146 10.22 -13.23 -4.93
N LEU A 147 10.18 -12.54 -6.06
CA LEU A 147 8.99 -12.30 -6.85
C LEU A 147 9.17 -12.85 -8.28
N PRO A 148 9.25 -14.17 -8.47
CA PRO A 148 9.32 -14.73 -9.82
C PRO A 148 8.02 -14.45 -10.59
N VAL A 149 8.12 -14.45 -11.93
CA VAL A 149 6.99 -14.18 -12.84
C VAL A 149 6.65 -15.37 -13.74
N ASP A 150 7.30 -16.50 -13.51
CA ASP A 150 7.14 -17.77 -14.21
C ASP A 150 6.68 -18.89 -13.27
N GLY A 151 6.76 -20.14 -13.71
CA GLY A 151 6.43 -21.32 -12.91
C GLY A 151 5.03 -21.26 -12.27
N ILE A 152 4.95 -21.60 -10.98
CA ILE A 152 3.71 -21.60 -10.21
C ILE A 152 3.04 -20.22 -10.15
N VAL A 153 3.83 -19.15 -10.11
CA VAL A 153 3.31 -17.77 -10.07
C VAL A 153 2.57 -17.45 -11.38
N LYS A 154 3.18 -17.82 -12.52
CA LYS A 154 2.53 -17.66 -13.84
C LYS A 154 1.27 -18.48 -13.96
N GLN A 155 1.32 -19.74 -13.53
CA GLN A 155 0.16 -20.63 -13.54
C GLN A 155 -1.00 -20.03 -12.74
N LYS A 156 -0.72 -19.56 -11.52
CA LYS A 156 -1.73 -18.96 -10.65
C LYS A 156 -2.28 -17.67 -11.24
N ALA A 157 -1.44 -16.79 -11.77
CA ALA A 157 -1.89 -15.56 -12.41
C ALA A 157 -2.83 -15.85 -13.60
N MET A 158 -2.47 -16.83 -14.46
CA MET A 158 -3.32 -17.23 -15.59
C MET A 158 -4.63 -17.87 -15.16
N GLU A 159 -4.63 -18.69 -14.10
CA GLU A 159 -5.84 -19.26 -13.51
C GLU A 159 -6.81 -18.15 -13.05
N ILE A 160 -6.31 -17.15 -12.33
CA ILE A 160 -7.13 -16.04 -11.82
C ILE A 160 -7.76 -15.22 -12.94
N ILE A 161 -7.02 -14.93 -14.01
CA ILE A 161 -7.53 -14.08 -15.09
C ILE A 161 -8.28 -14.86 -16.17
N LYS A 162 -8.25 -16.21 -16.15
CA LYS A 162 -8.92 -17.08 -17.15
C LYS A 162 -10.42 -16.80 -17.33
N PRO A 163 -11.20 -16.51 -16.26
CA PRO A 163 -12.62 -16.20 -16.39
C PRO A 163 -12.93 -14.87 -17.08
N LEU A 164 -11.96 -13.99 -17.19
CA LEU A 164 -12.18 -12.66 -17.78
C LEU A 164 -12.32 -12.74 -19.30
N PRO A 165 -13.01 -11.77 -19.92
CA PRO A 165 -13.07 -11.64 -21.38
C PRO A 165 -11.65 -11.56 -21.98
N LYS A 166 -11.47 -12.08 -23.21
CA LYS A 166 -10.16 -12.06 -23.91
C LYS A 166 -9.59 -10.66 -24.07
N ASN A 167 -10.43 -9.64 -24.19
CA ASN A 167 -10.08 -8.23 -24.30
C ASN A 167 -10.11 -7.49 -22.96
N ALA A 168 -10.10 -8.19 -21.83
CA ALA A 168 -10.09 -7.57 -20.52
C ALA A 168 -8.91 -6.60 -20.35
N SER A 169 -9.20 -5.43 -19.82
CA SER A 169 -8.20 -4.38 -19.58
C SER A 169 -7.18 -4.79 -18.50
N ASP A 170 -6.06 -4.06 -18.46
CA ASP A 170 -5.09 -4.24 -17.36
C ASP A 170 -5.73 -3.96 -15.99
N ILE A 171 -6.69 -3.04 -15.92
CA ILE A 171 -7.43 -2.73 -14.70
C ILE A 171 -8.30 -3.92 -14.27
N ASP A 172 -8.99 -4.57 -15.20
CA ASP A 172 -9.84 -5.73 -14.89
C ASP A 172 -9.00 -6.90 -14.40
N LYS A 173 -7.87 -7.17 -15.07
CA LYS A 173 -6.92 -8.23 -14.65
C LYS A 173 -6.32 -7.93 -13.27
N ALA A 174 -5.85 -6.70 -13.05
CA ALA A 174 -5.29 -6.29 -11.77
C ALA A 174 -6.32 -6.34 -10.63
N ARG A 175 -7.60 -6.05 -10.93
CA ARG A 175 -8.70 -6.18 -9.98
C ARG A 175 -8.98 -7.65 -9.64
N ALA A 176 -9.06 -8.53 -10.62
CA ALA A 176 -9.27 -9.95 -10.38
C ALA A 176 -8.14 -10.54 -9.50
N ILE A 177 -6.88 -10.18 -9.77
CA ILE A 177 -5.74 -10.59 -8.95
C ILE A 177 -5.86 -10.02 -7.52
N TYR A 178 -6.27 -8.77 -7.37
CA TYR A 178 -6.48 -8.17 -6.04
C TYR A 178 -7.57 -8.90 -5.25
N GLU A 179 -8.70 -9.17 -5.89
CA GLU A 179 -9.81 -9.87 -5.26
C GLU A 179 -9.39 -11.26 -4.81
N TRP A 180 -8.64 -11.98 -5.66
CA TRP A 180 -8.06 -13.26 -5.29
C TRP A 180 -7.12 -13.14 -4.08
N VAL A 181 -6.22 -12.14 -4.05
CA VAL A 181 -5.32 -11.92 -2.91
C VAL A 181 -6.13 -11.65 -1.63
N VAL A 182 -7.15 -10.80 -1.70
CA VAL A 182 -8.00 -10.49 -0.53
C VAL A 182 -8.74 -11.73 0.00
N GLU A 183 -9.17 -12.61 -0.89
CA GLU A 183 -9.96 -13.81 -0.52
C GLU A 183 -9.09 -14.96 -0.03
N ASN A 184 -7.84 -15.07 -0.52
CA ASN A 184 -7.01 -16.25 -0.28
C ASN A 184 -5.84 -16.00 0.67
N THR A 185 -5.50 -14.74 0.97
CA THR A 185 -4.41 -14.42 1.89
C THR A 185 -4.94 -13.89 3.22
N PHE A 186 -4.15 -14.00 4.25
CA PHE A 186 -4.51 -13.50 5.57
C PHE A 186 -3.33 -12.87 6.31
N ARG A 187 -3.64 -11.92 7.22
CA ARG A 187 -2.62 -11.32 8.06
C ARG A 187 -2.21 -12.28 9.17
N ASN A 188 -0.94 -12.67 9.17
CA ASN A 188 -0.35 -13.47 10.24
C ASN A 188 0.44 -12.58 11.22
N PRO A 189 -0.04 -12.34 12.44
CA PRO A 189 0.65 -11.49 13.41
C PRO A 189 1.99 -12.07 13.89
N LYS A 190 2.21 -13.37 13.77
CA LYS A 190 3.44 -14.08 14.17
C LYS A 190 4.59 -13.90 13.15
N THR A 191 4.30 -13.42 11.94
CA THR A 191 5.35 -13.16 10.93
C THR A 191 6.34 -12.13 11.46
N ARG A 192 7.63 -12.44 11.33
CA ARG A 192 8.72 -11.57 11.75
C ARG A 192 8.78 -10.31 10.86
N GLY A 193 9.03 -9.14 11.45
CA GLY A 193 9.17 -7.88 10.71
C GLY A 193 7.91 -7.54 9.90
N CYS A 194 8.10 -7.21 8.64
CA CYS A 194 7.03 -6.94 7.66
C CYS A 194 6.73 -8.14 6.75
N GLY A 195 7.45 -9.26 6.91
CA GLY A 195 7.45 -10.42 6.03
C GLY A 195 8.67 -10.46 5.12
N GLU A 196 8.91 -11.59 4.46
CA GLU A 196 10.03 -11.82 3.55
C GLU A 196 9.67 -11.63 2.08
N GLY A 197 8.40 -11.86 1.74
CA GLY A 197 7.89 -11.70 0.38
C GLY A 197 8.33 -12.80 -0.58
N ASP A 198 8.65 -14.00 -0.10
CA ASP A 198 8.95 -15.16 -0.96
C ASP A 198 7.65 -15.76 -1.53
N VAL A 199 7.26 -15.23 -2.68
CA VAL A 199 5.99 -15.57 -3.33
C VAL A 199 5.95 -17.01 -3.82
N LYS A 200 7.08 -17.52 -4.31
CA LYS A 200 7.16 -18.91 -4.78
C LYS A 200 6.89 -19.87 -3.64
N MET A 201 7.59 -19.72 -2.53
CA MET A 201 7.41 -20.55 -1.33
C MET A 201 5.97 -20.46 -0.80
N MET A 202 5.39 -19.25 -0.73
CA MET A 202 4.01 -19.06 -0.27
C MET A 202 3.00 -19.83 -1.12
N LEU A 203 3.14 -19.83 -2.45
CA LEU A 203 2.25 -20.55 -3.35
C LEU A 203 2.49 -22.06 -3.35
N GLU A 204 3.76 -22.52 -3.32
CA GLU A 204 4.10 -23.94 -3.31
C GLU A 204 3.64 -24.64 -2.02
N THR A 205 3.76 -23.97 -0.88
CA THR A 205 3.36 -24.52 0.42
C THR A 205 1.88 -24.25 0.74
N ASN A 206 1.19 -23.48 -0.09
CA ASN A 206 -0.15 -22.98 0.17
C ASN A 206 -0.27 -22.24 1.52
N ASN A 207 0.84 -21.73 2.05
CA ASN A 207 0.84 -20.90 3.25
C ASN A 207 0.79 -19.42 2.85
N LEU A 208 -0.43 -18.92 2.64
CA LEU A 208 -0.69 -17.56 2.16
C LEU A 208 -0.88 -16.55 3.31
N GLY A 209 -0.42 -16.90 4.51
CA GLY A 209 -0.38 -16.01 5.66
C GLY A 209 0.88 -15.18 5.72
N GLY A 210 0.74 -13.87 6.00
CA GLY A 210 1.89 -12.97 6.10
C GLY A 210 1.57 -11.60 6.64
N LYS A 211 2.51 -10.68 6.52
CA LYS A 211 2.28 -9.25 6.77
C LYS A 211 2.27 -8.44 5.47
N CYS A 212 2.36 -7.14 5.58
CA CYS A 212 2.18 -6.26 4.42
C CYS A 212 3.18 -6.54 3.29
N ALA A 213 4.44 -6.88 3.57
CA ALA A 213 5.41 -7.21 2.53
C ALA A 213 5.00 -8.47 1.76
N ASP A 214 4.63 -9.54 2.47
CA ASP A 214 4.22 -10.80 1.86
C ASP A 214 2.99 -10.63 0.96
N LEU A 215 1.94 -10.01 1.49
CA LEU A 215 0.67 -9.86 0.77
C LEU A 215 0.80 -8.95 -0.47
N ASN A 216 1.57 -7.86 -0.36
CA ASN A 216 1.84 -7.01 -1.51
C ASN A 216 2.76 -7.69 -2.53
N ALA A 217 3.76 -8.46 -2.09
CA ALA A 217 4.64 -9.23 -2.96
C ALA A 217 3.85 -10.24 -3.82
N VAL A 218 2.92 -11.00 -3.22
CA VAL A 218 2.02 -11.90 -3.95
C VAL A 218 1.25 -11.13 -5.03
N TYR A 219 0.65 -10.00 -4.68
CA TYR A 219 -0.06 -9.18 -5.64
C TYR A 219 0.83 -8.70 -6.79
N VAL A 220 2.02 -8.17 -6.48
CA VAL A 220 2.96 -7.64 -7.48
C VAL A 220 3.46 -8.76 -8.40
N ALA A 221 3.84 -9.92 -7.88
CA ALA A 221 4.32 -11.03 -8.68
C ALA A 221 3.25 -11.56 -9.64
N LEU A 222 2.02 -11.77 -9.16
CA LEU A 222 0.89 -12.20 -10.00
C LEU A 222 0.56 -11.17 -11.08
N THR A 223 0.58 -9.88 -10.73
CA THR A 223 0.31 -8.77 -11.66
C THR A 223 1.38 -8.68 -12.75
N ARG A 224 2.66 -8.78 -12.38
CA ARG A 224 3.78 -8.86 -13.33
C ARG A 224 3.66 -10.08 -14.24
N SER A 225 3.29 -11.23 -13.69
CA SER A 225 3.06 -12.47 -14.44
C SER A 225 1.92 -12.35 -15.45
N ALA A 226 0.94 -11.50 -15.19
CA ALA A 226 -0.13 -11.15 -16.13
C ALA A 226 0.32 -10.14 -17.22
N GLY A 227 1.60 -9.71 -17.23
CA GLY A 227 2.16 -8.76 -18.18
C GLY A 227 1.90 -7.30 -17.86
N ILE A 228 1.51 -7.00 -16.62
CA ILE A 228 1.22 -5.65 -16.14
C ILE A 228 2.38 -5.17 -15.28
N ALA A 229 2.96 -4.01 -15.60
CA ALA A 229 4.02 -3.42 -14.80
C ALA A 229 3.52 -3.09 -13.39
N ALA A 230 4.21 -3.59 -12.37
CA ALA A 230 3.85 -3.39 -10.98
C ALA A 230 5.07 -3.31 -10.06
N ARG A 231 4.91 -2.68 -8.90
CA ARG A 231 5.99 -2.56 -7.91
C ARG A 231 5.46 -2.49 -6.48
N ASP A 232 6.30 -2.89 -5.55
CA ASP A 232 6.13 -2.60 -4.15
C ASP A 232 6.57 -1.16 -3.84
N VAL A 233 5.86 -0.54 -2.90
CA VAL A 233 6.20 0.79 -2.38
C VAL A 233 6.23 0.71 -0.86
N TYR A 234 7.41 0.93 -0.31
CA TYR A 234 7.64 0.94 1.13
C TYR A 234 7.61 2.37 1.67
N GLY A 235 7.18 2.52 2.90
CA GLY A 235 7.09 3.84 3.52
C GLY A 235 6.71 3.79 4.99
N ILE A 236 6.50 4.97 5.54
CA ILE A 236 6.11 5.18 6.92
C ILE A 236 4.84 6.02 6.93
N ARG A 237 3.86 5.66 7.78
CA ARG A 237 2.69 6.50 8.01
C ARG A 237 3.06 7.64 8.97
N VAL A 238 3.00 8.87 8.49
CA VAL A 238 3.40 10.07 9.24
C VAL A 238 2.26 10.80 9.93
N ALA A 239 0.99 10.48 9.57
CA ALA A 239 -0.18 11.14 10.15
C ALA A 239 -1.34 10.15 10.31
N ASP A 240 -2.32 10.50 11.13
CA ASP A 240 -3.54 9.72 11.26
C ASP A 240 -4.35 9.75 9.97
N SER A 241 -5.01 8.63 9.69
CA SER A 241 -5.88 8.54 8.54
C SER A 241 -7.18 9.27 8.78
N VAL A 242 -7.52 10.22 7.92
CA VAL A 242 -8.85 10.88 7.93
C VAL A 242 -9.99 9.89 7.62
N ARG A 243 -9.65 8.70 7.08
CA ARG A 243 -10.61 7.62 6.80
C ARG A 243 -10.75 6.60 7.94
N GLY A 244 -10.18 6.88 9.10
CA GLY A 244 -10.32 6.05 10.30
C GLY A 244 -9.46 4.79 10.36
N TYR A 245 -8.48 4.61 9.49
CA TYR A 245 -7.55 3.48 9.58
C TYR A 245 -6.65 3.61 10.82
N LYS A 246 -6.75 2.65 11.73
CA LYS A 246 -6.03 2.65 13.01
C LYS A 246 -4.88 1.63 13.09
N SER A 247 -4.68 0.82 12.06
CA SER A 247 -3.79 -0.36 12.10
C SER A 247 -2.29 -0.05 12.31
N LEU A 248 -1.85 1.20 12.13
CA LEU A 248 -0.45 1.60 12.22
C LEU A 248 -0.10 2.46 13.45
N GLY A 249 -0.89 2.34 14.51
CA GLY A 249 -0.65 3.07 15.76
C GLY A 249 -1.01 4.56 15.69
N LYS A 250 -0.48 5.34 16.64
CA LYS A 250 -0.72 6.78 16.76
C LYS A 250 0.27 7.59 15.94
N SER A 251 -0.07 8.83 15.62
CA SER A 251 0.87 9.83 15.09
C SER A 251 1.87 10.26 16.16
N GLY A 252 3.03 10.78 15.73
CA GLY A 252 4.13 11.21 16.58
C GLY A 252 5.20 10.14 16.70
N GLU A 253 5.03 9.11 17.51
CA GLU A 253 5.93 7.96 17.56
C GLU A 253 5.58 6.97 16.42
N ILE A 254 6.43 6.94 15.40
CA ILE A 254 6.16 6.19 14.16
C ILE A 254 7.13 5.01 13.92
N THR A 255 7.87 4.58 14.93
CA THR A 255 8.81 3.45 14.86
C THR A 255 8.14 2.15 14.36
N LYS A 256 6.87 1.96 14.67
CA LYS A 256 6.07 0.80 14.22
C LYS A 256 5.11 1.11 13.07
N ALA A 257 5.27 2.27 12.43
CA ALA A 257 4.37 2.73 11.37
C ALA A 257 4.87 2.39 9.95
N GLN A 258 5.84 1.47 9.84
CA GLN A 258 6.27 0.96 8.53
C GLN A 258 5.10 0.27 7.85
N HIS A 259 4.91 0.58 6.59
CA HIS A 259 3.86 0.00 5.77
C HIS A 259 4.28 -0.09 4.31
N CYS A 260 3.84 -1.13 3.65
CA CYS A 260 4.03 -1.28 2.22
C CYS A 260 2.68 -1.36 1.51
N ARG A 261 2.72 -1.06 0.23
CA ARG A 261 1.61 -1.16 -0.70
C ARG A 261 2.12 -1.52 -2.07
N ALA A 262 1.24 -2.04 -2.90
CA ALA A 262 1.53 -2.27 -4.30
C ALA A 262 1.04 -1.11 -5.17
N GLU A 263 1.73 -0.88 -6.27
CA GLU A 263 1.31 -0.02 -7.36
C GLU A 263 1.41 -0.79 -8.68
N PHE A 264 0.48 -0.59 -9.59
CA PHE A 264 0.56 -1.10 -10.95
C PHE A 264 0.30 0.00 -11.98
N PHE A 265 0.74 -0.22 -13.21
CA PHE A 265 0.63 0.74 -14.30
C PHE A 265 -0.27 0.13 -15.37
N ALA A 266 -1.50 0.63 -15.46
CA ALA A 266 -2.43 0.18 -16.48
C ALA A 266 -2.13 0.82 -17.84
N ARG A 267 -2.22 0.03 -18.90
CA ARG A 267 -2.20 0.53 -20.29
C ARG A 267 -3.56 1.09 -20.66
N ASP A 268 -3.56 2.15 -21.47
CA ASP A 268 -4.77 2.66 -22.09
C ASP A 268 -5.11 1.86 -23.38
N ASP A 269 -6.22 2.21 -24.01
CA ASP A 269 -6.68 1.59 -25.27
C ASP A 269 -5.68 1.74 -26.42
N GLY A 270 -4.73 2.68 -26.34
CA GLY A 270 -3.61 2.86 -27.25
C GLY A 270 -2.35 2.10 -26.84
N GLY A 271 -2.40 1.21 -25.85
CA GLY A 271 -1.27 0.42 -25.36
C GLY A 271 -0.22 1.21 -24.56
N ARG A 272 -0.49 2.48 -24.24
CA ARG A 272 0.41 3.33 -23.46
C ARG A 272 0.21 3.12 -21.99
N CYS A 273 1.27 2.82 -21.25
CA CYS A 273 1.21 2.71 -19.79
C CYS A 273 0.94 4.05 -19.13
N ARG A 274 -0.22 4.13 -18.52
CA ARG A 274 -0.65 5.31 -17.80
C ARG A 274 -0.85 4.97 -16.34
N ARG A 275 -0.21 5.74 -15.45
CA ARG A 275 -0.39 5.84 -13.99
C ARG A 275 -0.15 4.61 -13.13
N PRO A 276 0.58 4.78 -12.02
CA PRO A 276 0.48 3.86 -10.91
C PRO A 276 -0.92 3.97 -10.30
N VAL A 277 -1.69 2.89 -10.39
CA VAL A 277 -2.92 2.74 -9.61
C VAL A 277 -2.49 2.33 -8.22
N ARG A 278 -2.78 3.18 -7.26
CA ARG A 278 -2.58 2.89 -5.83
C ARG A 278 -3.89 2.36 -5.28
N ARG A 279 -3.81 1.30 -4.51
CA ARG A 279 -4.93 0.69 -3.80
C ARG A 279 -6.14 0.38 -4.67
N LEU A 280 -6.32 -0.86 -4.92
CA LEU A 280 -7.61 -1.41 -5.35
C LEU A 280 -8.70 -1.23 -4.27
N GLU A 281 -8.31 -0.99 -3.02
CA GLU A 281 -9.23 -0.62 -1.93
C GLU A 281 -10.07 0.62 -2.25
N ASP A 282 -9.52 1.57 -3.01
CA ASP A 282 -10.28 2.75 -3.47
C ASP A 282 -11.36 2.39 -4.50
N ALA A 283 -11.30 1.21 -5.11
CA ALA A 283 -12.30 0.73 -6.08
C ALA A 283 -13.51 0.07 -5.43
N ARG A 284 -13.44 -0.31 -4.16
CA ARG A 284 -14.55 -0.90 -3.39
C ARG A 284 -15.25 0.11 -2.49
N GLY A 285 -15.20 1.38 -2.69
CA GLY A 285 -15.87 2.32 -1.77
C GLY A 285 -15.59 1.95 -0.30
N ALA A 286 -15.23 2.85 0.55
CA ALA A 286 -14.73 2.69 1.93
C ALA A 286 -15.56 1.76 2.86
N GLY A 287 -15.67 0.46 2.56
CA GLY A 287 -16.62 -0.40 3.27
C GLY A 287 -16.28 -1.85 3.52
N ALA A 288 -15.15 -2.37 3.06
CA ALA A 288 -14.87 -3.78 3.32
C ALA A 288 -13.41 -4.04 3.70
N HIS A 289 -13.06 -3.83 4.96
CA HIS A 289 -12.16 -4.78 5.61
C HIS A 289 -12.99 -6.05 5.85
N PRO A 290 -12.55 -7.24 5.40
CA PRO A 290 -13.15 -8.46 5.93
C PRO A 290 -12.94 -8.41 7.45
N ALA A 291 -14.04 -8.37 8.17
CA ALA A 291 -14.05 -8.65 9.59
C ALA A 291 -13.22 -9.92 9.79
N SER A 292 -12.33 -9.87 10.78
CA SER A 292 -11.64 -11.04 11.30
C SER A 292 -12.59 -12.23 11.22
N ALA A 293 -12.27 -13.22 10.39
CA ALA A 293 -12.91 -14.50 10.47
C ALA A 293 -12.65 -15.02 11.88
N SER A 294 -13.70 -14.90 12.70
CA SER A 294 -13.80 -15.50 14.02
C SER A 294 -13.71 -17.00 13.84
N GLY A 295 -12.76 -17.59 14.58
CA GLY A 295 -12.89 -18.88 15.18
C GLY A 295 -13.19 -20.06 14.23
N HIS A 296 -12.15 -20.84 13.94
CA HIS A 296 -12.33 -22.29 13.94
C HIS A 296 -11.44 -22.84 15.05
N ASN A 297 -12.10 -23.17 16.15
CA ASN A 297 -11.64 -24.14 17.12
C ASN A 297 -11.59 -25.51 16.42
N ALA A 298 -10.45 -26.14 16.46
CA ALA A 298 -10.23 -27.54 16.70
C ALA A 298 -8.72 -27.74 16.88
#